data_6c4b0011628993a7d1beaf2cce96cff8
#
_entry.id   6c4b0011628993a7d1beaf2cce96cff8
#
_cell.length_a   1.000
_cell.length_b   1.000
_cell.length_c   1.000
_cell.angle_alpha   90.00
_cell.angle_beta   90.00
_cell.angle_gamma   90.00
#
_symmetry.space_group_name_H-M   'P 1'
#
loop_
_entity.id
_entity.type
_entity.pdbx_description
1 polymer ?
#
loop_
_entity_poly.entity_id
_entity_poly.type
_entity_poly.pdbx_seq_one_letter_code
_entity_poly.pdbx_strand_id
1 'polypeptide(L)' 'MEATFGADEVLNRIRDLQSNGGSTSKKQVKQTDPELMKNALFYFPSWEHALKSAEIL' A
#
# COMPACT_ATOMS: atom_id res chain seq x y z
N MET A 1 10.65 -10.08 -9.19
CA MET A 1 10.46 -8.73 -9.75
C MET A 1 10.81 -7.69 -8.70
N GLU A 2 11.52 -6.67 -9.09
CA GLU A 2 11.97 -5.64 -8.16
C GLU A 2 10.88 -4.64 -7.86
N ALA A 3 10.89 -4.12 -6.63
CA ALA A 3 10.04 -3.02 -6.25
C ALA A 3 10.55 -1.74 -6.91
N THR A 4 9.63 -0.88 -7.35
CA THR A 4 9.99 0.37 -8.03
C THR A 4 10.16 1.53 -7.06
N PHE A 5 9.64 1.41 -5.83
CA PHE A 5 9.83 2.42 -4.80
C PHE A 5 10.01 1.74 -3.45
N GLY A 6 10.61 2.47 -2.50
CA GLY A 6 10.97 1.91 -1.21
C GLY A 6 9.79 1.73 -0.27
N ALA A 7 10.06 1.08 0.87
CA ALA A 7 9.02 0.84 1.87
C ALA A 7 8.40 2.13 2.38
N ASP A 8 9.20 3.17 2.58
CA ASP A 8 8.69 4.46 3.03
C ASP A 8 7.70 5.05 2.04
N GLU A 9 8.00 4.91 0.76
CA GLU A 9 7.12 5.40 -0.29
C GLU A 9 5.80 4.64 -0.29
N VAL A 10 5.86 3.32 -0.07
CA VAL A 10 4.66 2.51 0.04
C VAL A 10 3.75 3.04 1.14
N LEU A 11 4.32 3.29 2.31
CA LEU A 11 3.55 3.78 3.45
C LEU A 11 2.98 5.17 3.18
N ASN A 12 3.75 6.04 2.55
CA ASN A 12 3.28 7.38 2.20
C ASN A 12 2.09 7.33 1.24
N ARG A 13 2.15 6.45 0.25
CA ARG A 13 1.08 6.30 -0.72
C ARG A 13 -0.18 5.75 -0.09
N ILE A 14 -0.02 4.82 0.85
CA ILE A 14 -1.16 4.27 1.59
C ILE A 14 -1.83 5.38 2.41
N ARG A 15 -1.03 6.18 3.10
CA ARG A 15 -1.55 7.29 3.89
C ARG A 15 -2.26 8.32 3.03
N ASP A 16 -1.72 8.59 1.84
CA ASP A 16 -2.35 9.50 0.90
C ASP A 16 -3.72 9.00 0.45
N LEU A 17 -3.83 7.71 0.19
CA LEU A 17 -5.11 7.12 -0.18
C LEU A 17 -6.16 7.36 0.90
N GLN A 18 -5.79 7.12 2.15
CA GLN A 18 -6.71 7.32 3.26
C GLN A 18 -7.05 8.80 3.44
N SER A 19 -6.04 9.66 3.36
CA SER A 19 -6.19 11.09 3.54
C SER A 19 -7.12 11.71 2.50
N ASN A 20 -7.07 11.19 1.28
CA ASN A 20 -7.88 11.69 0.17
C ASN A 20 -9.27 11.06 0.14
N GLY A 21 -9.61 10.28 1.15
CA GLY A 21 -10.91 9.62 1.19
C GLY A 21 -11.01 8.40 0.28
N GLY A 22 -9.88 7.93 -0.23
CA GLY A 22 -9.85 6.75 -1.07
C GLY A 22 -9.94 5.47 -0.26
N SER A 23 -10.30 4.39 -0.94
CA SER A 23 -10.39 3.10 -0.30
C SER A 23 -9.01 2.47 -0.14
N THR A 24 -8.75 1.93 1.05
CA THR A 24 -7.50 1.20 1.30
C THR A 24 -7.71 -0.31 1.28
N SER A 25 -8.86 -0.78 0.78
CA SER A 25 -9.11 -2.20 0.69
C SER A 25 -8.19 -2.84 -0.35
N LYS A 26 -7.77 -4.07 -0.08
CA LYS A 26 -6.87 -4.80 -0.96
C LYS A 26 -7.42 -4.87 -2.38
N LYS A 27 -8.71 -5.22 -2.50
CA LYS A 27 -9.34 -5.37 -3.81
C LYS A 27 -9.31 -4.05 -4.60
N GLN A 28 -9.65 -2.96 -3.93
CA GLN A 28 -9.73 -1.66 -4.59
C GLN A 28 -8.35 -1.17 -5.03
N VAL A 29 -7.37 -1.26 -4.14
CA VAL A 29 -6.01 -0.83 -4.44
C VAL A 29 -5.42 -1.67 -5.56
N LYS A 30 -5.68 -2.97 -5.54
CA LYS A 30 -5.19 -3.87 -6.59
C LYS A 30 -5.70 -3.45 -7.97
N GLN A 31 -6.92 -2.91 -8.03
CA GLN A 31 -7.52 -2.47 -9.29
C GLN A 31 -7.05 -1.08 -9.70
N THR A 32 -6.96 -0.16 -8.74
CA THR A 32 -6.66 1.24 -9.07
C THR A 32 -5.16 1.53 -9.08
N ASP A 33 -4.39 0.80 -8.29
CA ASP A 33 -2.94 1.03 -8.22
C ASP A 33 -2.23 -0.31 -7.99
N PRO A 34 -2.16 -1.14 -9.02
CA PRO A 34 -1.52 -2.46 -8.89
C PRO A 34 -0.03 -2.36 -8.57
N GLU A 35 0.62 -1.29 -8.98
CA GLU A 35 2.04 -1.10 -8.67
C GLU A 35 2.25 -0.91 -7.17
N LEU A 36 1.39 -0.12 -6.53
CA LEU A 36 1.46 0.06 -5.09
C LEU A 36 1.26 -1.27 -4.37
N MET A 37 0.28 -2.05 -4.80
CA MET A 37 0.02 -3.35 -4.21
C MET A 37 1.23 -4.26 -4.34
N LYS A 38 1.83 -4.30 -5.52
CA LYS A 38 3.01 -5.13 -5.77
C LYS A 38 4.17 -4.73 -4.87
N ASN A 39 4.44 -3.44 -4.76
CA ASN A 39 5.53 -2.95 -3.91
C ASN A 39 5.24 -3.23 -2.44
N ALA A 40 4.00 -3.06 -2.00
CA ALA A 40 3.63 -3.34 -0.62
C ALA A 40 3.87 -4.81 -0.28
N LEU A 41 3.49 -5.72 -1.17
CA LEU A 41 3.68 -7.15 -0.94
C LEU A 41 5.14 -7.58 -1.05
N PHE A 42 5.97 -6.75 -1.66
CA PHE A 42 7.41 -6.99 -1.70
C PHE A 42 8.04 -6.75 -0.32
N TYR A 43 7.63 -5.70 0.37
CA TYR A 43 8.22 -5.32 1.65
C TYR A 43 7.50 -5.91 2.86
N PHE A 44 6.21 -6.22 2.73
CA PHE A 44 5.40 -6.68 3.85
C PHE A 44 4.80 -8.04 3.54
N PRO A 45 4.61 -8.90 4.57
CA PRO A 45 4.08 -10.26 4.34
C PRO A 45 2.64 -10.27 3.81
N SER A 46 1.88 -9.20 4.07
CA SER A 46 0.52 -9.10 3.56
C SER A 46 0.13 -7.63 3.48
N TRP A 47 -0.97 -7.36 2.76
CA TRP A 47 -1.49 -5.99 2.66
C TRP A 47 -1.87 -5.43 4.03
N GLU A 48 -2.42 -6.28 4.90
CA GLU A 48 -2.78 -5.86 6.25
C GLU A 48 -1.57 -5.39 7.05
N HIS A 49 -0.44 -6.07 6.89
CA HIS A 49 0.79 -5.65 7.55
C HIS A 49 1.22 -4.26 7.06
N ALA A 50 1.07 -4.02 5.76
CA ALA A 50 1.38 -2.71 5.21
C ALA A 50 0.47 -1.64 5.79
N LEU A 51 -0.82 -1.94 5.93
CA LEU A 51 -1.77 -0.99 6.53
C LEU A 51 -1.44 -0.70 7.99
N LYS A 52 -1.05 -1.72 8.73
CA LYS A 52 -0.64 -1.53 10.13
C LYS A 52 0.59 -0.64 10.22
N SER A 53 1.56 -0.88 9.35
CA SER A 53 2.79 -0.08 9.33
C SER A 53 2.51 1.38 8.95
N ALA A 54 1.49 1.61 8.14
CA ALA A 54 1.05 2.96 7.80
C ALA A 54 0.13 3.57 8.85
N GLU A 55 -0.13 2.83 9.93
CA GLU A 55 -0.96 3.27 11.06
C GLU A 55 -2.42 3.48 10.68
N ILE A 56 -2.91 2.70 9.74
CA ILE A 56 -4.30 2.75 9.31
C ILE A 56 -5.15 1.74 10.07
N LEU A 57 -4.54 0.60 10.39
CA LEU A 57 -5.20 -0.43 11.20
C LEU A 57 -4.72 -0.40 12.62
#